data_10855330715f6c69beb0eb2c6bf108e9
#
_entry.id   10855330715f6c69beb0eb2c6bf108e9
#
_cell.length_a   1.000
_cell.length_b   1.000
_cell.length_c   1.000
_cell.angle_alpha   90.00
_cell.angle_beta   90.00
_cell.angle_gamma   90.00
#
_symmetry.space_group_name_H-M   'P 1'
#
loop_
_entity.id
_entity.type
_entity.pdbx_description
1 polymer ?
#
loop_
_entity_poly.entity_id
_entity_poly.type
_entity_poly.pdbx_seq_one_letter_code
_entity_poly.pdbx_strand_id
1 'polypeptide(L)'
;MYEIQKDQSVPVKFFAGEYPVVTAVKAVATGKSVKQYEPVKLTDNGIEPVVKVEASEAVSGTSTPAKSEYENTTAGIYGIAATAAQAAEEVVVYLTGEFFADAITLPEGVTADTLAKAFRNIGIFLK
;
A
#
# COMPACT_ATOMS: atom_id res chain seq x y z
N MET A 1 22.18 19.56 9.16
CA MET A 1 22.20 18.93 9.32
C MET A 1 22.19 18.29 9.64
N TYR A 2 22.02 18.04 9.35
CA TYR A 2 21.96 17.28 9.65
C TYR A 2 22.08 16.37 9.39
N GLU A 3 22.21 16.00 9.13
CA GLU A 3 22.49 15.10 8.95
C GLU A 3 22.53 14.26 9.11
N ILE A 4 22.63 14.19 9.13
CA ILE A 4 22.72 13.35 9.32
C ILE A 4 22.56 12.55 9.90
N GLN A 5 22.15 12.34 10.26
CA GLN A 5 21.97 11.41 10.71
C GLN A 5 21.68 10.50 10.15
N LYS A 6 21.81 10.48 9.55
CA LYS A 6 21.54 9.60 8.91
C LYS A 6 22.02 8.48 9.08
N ASP A 7 22.56 8.28 9.48
CA ASP A 7 23.07 7.22 9.64
C ASP A 7 22.37 6.38 10.29
N GLN A 8 21.56 6.52 10.52
CA GLN A 8 20.97 5.76 11.10
C GLN A 8 20.95 4.60 10.57
N SER A 9 20.97 3.86 10.87
CA SER A 9 21.10 2.61 10.61
C SER A 9 19.83 1.95 10.38
N VAL A 10 19.33 2.07 9.27
CA VAL A 10 18.20 1.28 8.84
C VAL A 10 18.78 -0.04 8.36
N PRO A 11 18.51 -1.15 9.04
CA PRO A 11 19.11 -2.44 8.66
C PRO A 11 18.66 -2.89 7.30
N VAL A 12 17.47 -2.50 6.87
CA VAL A 12 16.96 -2.82 5.55
C VAL A 12 16.87 -1.53 4.76
N LYS A 13 17.33 -1.55 3.53
CA LYS A 13 17.24 -0.37 2.69
C LYS A 13 15.84 -0.24 2.13
N PHE A 14 14.96 0.23 2.97
CA PHE A 14 13.56 0.41 2.62
C PHE A 14 13.30 1.78 2.00
N PHE A 15 13.86 2.83 2.61
CA PHE A 15 13.66 4.18 2.11
C PHE A 15 14.66 4.49 1.01
N ALA A 16 14.16 4.95 -0.14
CA ALA A 16 14.97 5.17 -1.33
C ALA A 16 15.38 6.61 -1.53
N GLY A 17 14.90 7.53 -0.67
CA GLY A 17 15.20 8.95 -0.83
C GLY A 17 14.71 9.73 0.35
N GLU A 18 14.60 11.05 0.15
CA GLU A 18 14.28 11.97 1.23
C GLU A 18 12.88 12.59 1.11
N TYR A 19 12.03 12.04 0.25
CA TYR A 19 10.67 12.54 0.19
C TYR A 19 10.01 12.36 1.55
N PRO A 20 9.28 13.37 2.04
CA PRO A 20 8.73 13.29 3.40
C PRO A 20 7.88 12.05 3.63
N VAL A 21 8.10 11.44 4.79
CA VAL A 21 7.35 10.25 5.20
C VAL A 21 6.27 10.68 6.18
N VAL A 22 5.03 10.41 5.83
CA VAL A 22 3.89 10.68 6.70
C VAL A 22 3.25 9.35 7.03
N THR A 23 2.91 9.16 8.30
CA THR A 23 2.32 7.90 8.75
C THR A 23 0.95 8.15 9.38
N ALA A 24 0.17 7.08 9.45
CA ALA A 24 -1.09 7.08 10.17
C ALA A 24 -1.24 5.74 10.87
N VAL A 25 -2.05 5.71 11.92
CA VAL A 25 -2.34 4.49 12.64
C VAL A 25 -3.81 4.16 12.40
N LYS A 26 -4.06 2.94 11.93
CA LYS A 26 -5.43 2.48 11.65
C LYS A 26 -5.57 1.04 12.10
N ALA A 27 -6.79 0.62 12.37
CA ALA A 27 -7.05 -0.76 12.77
C ALA A 27 -7.19 -1.65 11.54
N VAL A 28 -6.70 -2.87 11.65
CA VAL A 28 -6.85 -3.88 10.60
C VAL A 28 -8.28 -4.39 10.63
N ALA A 29 -8.87 -4.60 9.45
CA ALA A 29 -10.24 -5.06 9.34
C ALA A 29 -10.41 -6.44 9.96
N THR A 30 -11.61 -6.71 10.46
CA THR A 30 -11.93 -8.01 11.04
C THR A 30 -11.73 -9.11 9.99
N GLY A 31 -11.06 -10.18 10.39
CA GLY A 31 -10.82 -11.30 9.49
C GLY A 31 -9.66 -11.11 8.53
N LYS A 32 -8.94 -10.00 8.64
CA LYS A 32 -7.80 -9.71 7.77
C LYS A 32 -6.54 -9.63 8.58
N SER A 33 -5.40 -9.69 7.90
CA SER A 33 -4.10 -9.46 8.52
C SER A 33 -3.19 -8.84 7.47
N VAL A 34 -2.16 -8.14 7.91
CA VAL A 34 -1.20 -7.51 7.00
C VAL A 34 0.20 -7.90 7.41
N LYS A 35 1.08 -7.91 6.44
CA LYS A 35 2.51 -8.19 6.65
C LYS A 35 3.27 -6.90 6.60
N GLN A 36 4.48 -6.92 7.17
CA GLN A 36 5.35 -5.76 7.11
C GLN A 36 5.66 -5.43 5.66
N TYR A 37 5.60 -4.14 5.34
CA TYR A 37 5.90 -3.58 4.01
C TYR A 37 4.91 -4.04 2.92
N GLU A 38 3.75 -4.49 3.32
CA GLU A 38 2.72 -4.89 2.36
C GLU A 38 1.88 -3.68 1.97
N PRO A 39 1.56 -3.51 0.68
CA PRO A 39 0.61 -2.46 0.28
C PRO A 39 -0.76 -2.76 0.86
N VAL A 40 -1.42 -1.72 1.35
CA VAL A 40 -2.72 -1.86 2.01
C VAL A 40 -3.71 -0.87 1.43
N LYS A 41 -4.98 -1.19 1.58
CA LYS A 41 -6.07 -0.30 1.21
C LYS A 41 -6.92 -0.03 2.45
N LEU A 42 -7.65 1.08 2.41
CA LEU A 42 -8.54 1.44 3.50
C LEU A 42 -9.97 1.25 3.01
N THR A 43 -10.73 0.46 3.76
CA THR A 43 -12.13 0.22 3.46
C THR A 43 -12.97 0.68 4.65
N ASP A 44 -14.28 0.60 4.52
CA ASP A 44 -15.17 0.94 5.63
C ASP A 44 -14.93 0.04 6.84
N ASN A 45 -14.32 -1.13 6.64
CA ASN A 45 -14.04 -2.06 7.72
C ASN A 45 -12.66 -1.87 8.35
N GLY A 46 -11.81 -1.08 7.73
CA GLY A 46 -10.46 -0.82 8.22
C GLY A 46 -9.41 -1.13 7.17
N ILE A 47 -8.19 -1.41 7.64
CA ILE A 47 -7.07 -1.69 6.75
C ILE A 47 -7.15 -3.15 6.27
N GLU A 48 -6.98 -3.34 4.97
CA GLU A 48 -6.94 -4.66 4.34
C GLU A 48 -5.74 -4.73 3.40
N PRO A 49 -5.15 -5.91 3.22
CA PRO A 49 -4.06 -6.02 2.24
C PRO A 49 -4.61 -5.84 0.83
N VAL A 50 -3.79 -5.26 -0.04
CA VAL A 50 -4.12 -5.19 -1.46
C VAL A 50 -4.00 -6.61 -2.03
N VAL A 51 -5.02 -7.05 -2.75
CA VAL A 51 -4.99 -8.34 -3.41
C VAL A 51 -5.41 -8.15 -4.86
N LYS A 52 -4.97 -9.07 -5.72
CA LYS A 52 -5.33 -9.02 -7.12
C LYS A 52 -6.84 -9.23 -7.27
N VAL A 53 -7.49 -8.36 -8.02
CA VAL A 53 -8.92 -8.47 -8.32
C VAL A 53 -9.06 -8.43 -9.82
N GLU A 54 -9.77 -9.42 -10.37
CA GLU A 54 -9.93 -9.53 -11.81
C GLU A 54 -10.74 -8.36 -12.37
N ALA A 55 -10.59 -8.13 -13.68
CA ALA A 55 -11.40 -7.13 -14.36
C ALA A 55 -12.87 -7.50 -14.27
N SER A 56 -13.72 -6.48 -14.24
CA SER A 56 -15.16 -6.69 -14.18
C SER A 56 -15.79 -6.00 -15.38
N GLU A 57 -16.94 -6.54 -15.83
CA GLU A 57 -17.64 -5.99 -16.98
C GLU A 57 -18.77 -5.08 -16.53
N ALA A 58 -19.22 -4.22 -17.44
CA ALA A 58 -20.38 -3.38 -17.16
C ALA A 58 -21.58 -4.25 -16.89
N VAL A 59 -22.38 -3.84 -15.91
CA VAL A 59 -23.60 -4.58 -15.58
C VAL A 59 -24.74 -4.05 -16.44
N SER A 60 -25.36 -4.95 -17.20
CA SER A 60 -26.45 -4.59 -18.09
C SER A 60 -27.64 -4.04 -17.30
N GLY A 61 -28.21 -2.95 -17.80
CA GLY A 61 -29.39 -2.34 -17.16
C GLY A 61 -29.07 -1.50 -15.93
N THR A 62 -27.80 -1.26 -15.65
CA THR A 62 -27.38 -0.40 -14.53
C THR A 62 -26.36 0.62 -15.03
N SER A 63 -26.00 1.55 -14.15
CA SER A 63 -24.96 2.51 -14.48
C SER A 63 -23.57 2.03 -14.07
N THR A 64 -23.42 0.76 -13.71
CA THR A 64 -22.14 0.21 -13.29
C THR A 64 -21.23 0.01 -14.51
N PRO A 65 -20.12 0.74 -14.62
CA PRO A 65 -19.22 0.60 -15.76
C PRO A 65 -18.31 -0.62 -15.61
N ALA A 66 -17.71 -1.03 -16.72
CA ALA A 66 -16.64 -2.02 -16.68
C ALA A 66 -15.42 -1.42 -15.99
N LYS A 67 -14.65 -2.25 -15.28
CA LYS A 67 -13.42 -1.83 -14.65
C LYS A 67 -12.31 -2.82 -14.95
N SER A 68 -11.11 -2.29 -15.14
CA SER A 68 -9.95 -3.13 -15.42
C SER A 68 -9.48 -3.83 -14.15
N GLU A 69 -8.63 -4.83 -14.33
CA GLU A 69 -7.98 -5.49 -13.20
C GLU A 69 -7.21 -4.46 -12.37
N TYR A 70 -6.54 -3.53 -13.03
CA TYR A 70 -5.80 -2.48 -12.34
C TYR A 70 -6.73 -1.65 -11.45
N GLU A 71 -7.84 -1.20 -12.01
CA GLU A 71 -8.78 -0.38 -11.25
C GLU A 71 -9.34 -1.13 -10.05
N ASN A 72 -9.71 -2.39 -10.23
CA ASN A 72 -10.26 -3.17 -9.13
C ASN A 72 -9.22 -3.51 -8.08
N THR A 73 -8.00 -3.86 -8.51
CA THR A 73 -6.93 -4.25 -7.58
C THR A 73 -6.49 -3.07 -6.73
N THR A 74 -6.41 -1.89 -7.31
CA THR A 74 -5.88 -0.71 -6.62
C THR A 74 -6.96 0.18 -6.01
N ALA A 75 -8.23 -0.22 -6.10
CA ALA A 75 -9.30 0.58 -5.52
C ALA A 75 -9.09 0.74 -4.01
N GLY A 76 -9.12 1.99 -3.56
CA GLY A 76 -8.95 2.28 -2.14
C GLY A 76 -7.53 2.15 -1.62
N ILE A 77 -6.54 2.02 -2.50
CA ILE A 77 -5.15 1.89 -2.06
C ILE A 77 -4.79 3.08 -1.17
N TYR A 78 -4.15 2.80 -0.03
CA TYR A 78 -3.98 3.78 1.01
C TYR A 78 -2.52 4.02 1.38
N GLY A 79 -1.72 2.98 1.41
CA GLY A 79 -0.31 3.12 1.76
C GLY A 79 0.38 1.77 1.89
N ILE A 80 1.44 1.77 2.68
CA ILE A 80 2.28 0.59 2.89
C ILE A 80 2.36 0.34 4.39
N ALA A 81 2.07 -0.88 4.82
CA ALA A 81 2.14 -1.23 6.23
C ALA A 81 3.59 -1.18 6.72
N ALA A 82 3.82 -0.46 7.80
CA ALA A 82 5.16 -0.39 8.40
C ALA A 82 5.45 -1.63 9.23
N THR A 83 4.41 -2.27 9.75
CA THR A 83 4.55 -3.44 10.63
C THR A 83 3.50 -4.46 10.25
N ALA A 84 3.72 -5.70 10.68
CA ALA A 84 2.69 -6.74 10.55
C ALA A 84 1.63 -6.53 11.64
N ALA A 85 0.39 -6.88 11.34
CA ALA A 85 -0.69 -6.78 12.32
C ALA A 85 -1.78 -7.79 12.00
N GLN A 86 -2.42 -8.28 13.04
CA GLN A 86 -3.54 -9.20 12.92
C GLN A 86 -4.86 -8.44 12.95
N ALA A 87 -5.95 -9.18 12.72
CA ALA A 87 -7.28 -8.59 12.72
C ALA A 87 -7.54 -7.77 13.99
N ALA A 88 -8.13 -6.60 13.80
CA ALA A 88 -8.50 -5.67 14.86
C ALA A 88 -7.32 -5.01 15.58
N GLU A 89 -6.08 -5.41 15.28
CA GLU A 89 -4.91 -4.74 15.83
C GLU A 89 -4.63 -3.45 15.05
N GLU A 90 -3.95 -2.53 15.69
CA GLU A 90 -3.54 -1.32 15.01
C GLU A 90 -2.28 -1.55 14.20
N VAL A 91 -2.20 -0.89 13.05
CA VAL A 91 -1.03 -0.97 12.19
C VAL A 91 -0.62 0.45 11.82
N VAL A 92 0.68 0.68 11.78
CA VAL A 92 1.24 1.94 11.29
C VAL A 92 1.36 1.83 9.77
N VAL A 93 0.84 2.82 9.06
CA VAL A 93 0.84 2.82 7.60
C VAL A 93 1.61 4.03 7.11
N TYR A 94 2.53 3.82 6.18
CA TYR A 94 3.20 4.91 5.48
C TYR A 94 2.25 5.47 4.43
N LEU A 95 1.95 6.76 4.54
CA LEU A 95 1.05 7.43 3.59
C LEU A 95 1.79 8.08 2.44
N THR A 96 3.02 8.51 2.67
CA THR A 96 3.87 9.11 1.64
C THR A 96 5.31 8.68 1.84
N GLY A 97 6.13 8.82 0.82
CA GLY A 97 7.54 8.55 0.91
C GLY A 97 8.11 7.96 -0.37
N GLU A 98 9.42 7.75 -0.36
CA GLU A 98 10.13 7.06 -1.45
C GLU A 98 10.66 5.75 -0.90
N PHE A 99 10.32 4.67 -1.55
CA PHE A 99 10.66 3.33 -1.06
C PHE A 99 11.26 2.50 -2.19
N PHE A 100 12.12 1.55 -1.85
CA PHE A 100 12.64 0.62 -2.85
C PHE A 100 11.59 -0.43 -3.15
N ALA A 101 11.31 -0.64 -4.44
CA ALA A 101 10.34 -1.64 -4.86
C ALA A 101 10.73 -3.04 -4.38
N ASP A 102 12.03 -3.31 -4.29
CA ASP A 102 12.53 -4.61 -3.85
C ASP A 102 12.20 -4.90 -2.38
N ALA A 103 11.94 -3.86 -1.59
CA ALA A 103 11.66 -4.04 -0.17
C ALA A 103 10.18 -4.22 0.13
N ILE A 104 9.34 -4.03 -0.87
CA ILE A 104 7.88 -4.16 -0.70
C ILE A 104 7.51 -5.64 -0.73
N THR A 105 6.63 -6.04 0.20
CA THR A 105 6.07 -7.39 0.19
C THR A 105 4.94 -7.42 -0.83
N LEU A 106 5.22 -7.95 -2.01
CA LEU A 106 4.24 -7.92 -3.10
C LEU A 106 3.12 -8.94 -2.88
N PRO A 107 1.86 -8.53 -3.10
CA PRO A 107 0.76 -9.49 -3.10
C PRO A 107 0.90 -10.45 -4.26
N GLU A 108 0.37 -11.64 -4.11
CA GLU A 108 0.42 -12.62 -5.18
C GLU A 108 -0.29 -12.09 -6.43
N GLY A 109 0.37 -12.18 -7.56
CA GLY A 109 -0.19 -11.74 -8.82
C GLY A 109 -0.18 -10.24 -9.07
N VAL A 110 0.39 -9.46 -8.16
CA VAL A 110 0.48 -8.00 -8.29
C VAL A 110 1.93 -7.63 -8.47
N THR A 111 2.22 -6.84 -9.50
CA THR A 111 3.59 -6.44 -9.79
C THR A 111 3.92 -5.09 -9.17
N ALA A 112 5.22 -4.83 -9.02
CA ALA A 112 5.67 -3.52 -8.52
C ALA A 112 5.25 -2.40 -9.47
N ASP A 113 5.23 -2.65 -10.78
CA ASP A 113 4.83 -1.63 -11.74
C ASP A 113 3.38 -1.19 -11.54
N THR A 114 2.48 -2.14 -11.26
CA THR A 114 1.08 -1.84 -10.98
C THR A 114 0.97 -0.96 -9.75
N LEU A 115 1.70 -1.31 -8.70
CA LEU A 115 1.68 -0.56 -7.46
C LEU A 115 2.30 0.82 -7.62
N ALA A 116 3.41 0.92 -8.36
CA ALA A 116 4.07 2.19 -8.57
C ALA A 116 3.14 3.20 -9.23
N LYS A 117 2.36 2.74 -10.21
CA LYS A 117 1.41 3.60 -10.89
C LYS A 117 0.33 4.11 -9.94
N ALA A 118 -0.21 3.22 -9.13
CA ALA A 118 -1.27 3.60 -8.19
C ALA A 118 -0.74 4.50 -7.08
N PHE A 119 0.44 4.18 -6.54
CA PHE A 119 1.02 4.94 -5.44
C PHE A 119 1.40 6.35 -5.84
N ARG A 120 1.71 6.59 -7.13
CA ARG A 120 2.03 7.94 -7.59
C ARG A 120 0.91 8.92 -7.28
N ASN A 121 -0.33 8.45 -7.26
CA ASN A 121 -1.48 9.32 -7.03
C ASN A 121 -1.64 9.71 -5.58
N ILE A 122 -0.96 9.04 -4.67
CA ILE A 122 -1.10 9.30 -3.24
C ILE A 122 0.23 9.70 -2.58
N GLY A 123 1.23 10.02 -3.38
CA GLY A 123 2.48 10.54 -2.84
C GLY A 123 3.48 9.48 -2.43
N ILE A 124 3.35 8.27 -2.93
CA ILE A 124 4.31 7.20 -2.69
C ILE A 124 5.03 6.91 -4.00
N PHE A 125 6.35 6.83 -3.92
CA PHE A 125 7.20 6.59 -5.07
C PHE A 125 8.00 5.31 -4.85
N LEU A 126 7.87 4.36 -5.76
CA LEU A 126 8.67 3.15 -5.73
C LEU A 126 9.84 3.29 -6.70
N LYS A 127 11.03 3.01 -6.21
CA LYS A 127 12.26 3.18 -6.98
C LYS A 127 12.86 1.87 -7.42
#